data_907492c6200d69c43224ec7951ce6705
#
_entry.id   907492c6200d69c43224ec7951ce6705
#
_cell.length_a   1.000
_cell.length_b   1.000
_cell.length_c   1.000
_cell.angle_alpha   90.00
_cell.angle_beta   90.00
_cell.angle_gamma   90.00
#
_symmetry.space_group_name_H-M   'P 1'
#
loop_
_entity.id
_entity.type
_entity.pdbx_description
1 polymer ?
#
loop_
_entity_poly.entity_id
_entity_poly.type
_entity_poly.pdbx_seq_one_letter_code
_entity_poly.pdbx_strand_id
1 'polypeptide(L)'
;AAVAADAKLFDVLQDQPEIRSVYGNYWDVYRLAFRSQGRLVGIPYPAYPKRFPLRELEAYKSPGRFLLARKTDRFGVYYRNQALAQGARLLLETDDAWVYDWPTEPRVEAR
;
A
#
# COMPACT_ATOMS: atom_id res chain seq x y z
N ALA A 1 3.66 3.09 21.54
CA ALA A 1 4.64 3.81 20.78
C ALA A 1 4.56 3.48 19.29
N ALA A 2 5.25 4.25 18.44
CA ALA A 2 5.17 4.11 17.00
C ALA A 2 5.56 2.70 16.50
N VAL A 3 6.56 2.07 17.14
CA VAL A 3 7.00 0.73 16.75
C VAL A 3 5.91 -0.31 16.96
N ALA A 4 5.19 -0.24 18.06
CA ALA A 4 4.09 -1.16 18.35
C ALA A 4 2.91 -0.96 17.38
N ALA A 5 2.59 0.30 17.07
CA ALA A 5 1.55 0.63 16.11
C ALA A 5 1.91 0.13 14.70
N ASP A 6 3.16 0.29 14.28
CA ASP A 6 3.65 -0.20 12.99
C ASP A 6 3.60 -1.73 12.91
N ALA A 7 3.99 -2.42 13.97
CA ALA A 7 3.95 -3.87 14.01
C ALA A 7 2.52 -4.38 13.84
N LYS A 8 1.56 -3.77 14.53
CA LYS A 8 0.15 -4.12 14.41
C LYS A 8 -0.38 -3.88 13.00
N LEU A 9 -0.02 -2.75 12.41
CA LEU A 9 -0.40 -2.40 11.04
C LEU A 9 0.13 -3.44 10.04
N PHE A 10 1.40 -3.79 10.16
CA PHE A 10 2.03 -4.77 9.28
C PHE A 10 1.42 -6.17 9.47
N ASP A 11 1.11 -6.55 10.70
CA ASP A 11 0.47 -7.84 10.97
C ASP A 11 -0.91 -7.93 10.31
N VAL A 12 -1.70 -6.87 10.40
CA VAL A 12 -3.00 -6.81 9.71
C VAL A 12 -2.82 -6.97 8.21
N LEU A 13 -1.86 -6.26 7.61
CA LEU A 13 -1.61 -6.33 6.17
C LEU A 13 -1.17 -7.74 5.75
N GLN A 14 -0.30 -8.38 6.52
CA GLN A 14 0.17 -9.71 6.19
C GLN A 14 -0.91 -10.79 6.30
N ASP A 15 -1.90 -10.58 7.14
CA ASP A 15 -2.98 -11.54 7.37
C ASP A 15 -4.10 -11.47 6.32
N GLN A 16 -4.08 -10.47 5.44
CA GLN A 16 -5.08 -10.33 4.38
C GLN A 16 -4.72 -11.20 3.19
N PRO A 17 -5.51 -12.24 2.87
CA PRO A 17 -5.15 -13.19 1.81
C PRO A 17 -5.20 -12.59 0.40
N GLU A 18 -5.99 -11.56 0.19
CA GLU A 18 -6.13 -10.91 -1.11
C GLU A 18 -4.99 -9.94 -1.43
N ILE A 19 -4.19 -9.54 -0.45
CA ILE A 19 -3.08 -8.61 -0.68
C ILE A 19 -1.95 -9.31 -1.43
N ARG A 20 -1.54 -8.72 -2.56
CA ARG A 20 -0.39 -9.16 -3.35
C ARG A 20 0.73 -8.13 -3.32
N SER A 21 0.39 -6.85 -3.27
CA SER A 21 1.37 -5.77 -3.28
C SER A 21 0.90 -4.62 -2.41
N VAL A 22 1.86 -3.83 -1.95
CA VAL A 22 1.59 -2.63 -1.16
C VAL A 22 2.37 -1.46 -1.77
N TYR A 23 1.64 -0.41 -2.11
CA TYR A 23 2.17 0.84 -2.63
C TYR A 23 2.30 1.82 -1.47
N GLY A 24 3.44 2.46 -1.34
CA GLY A 24 3.67 3.37 -0.23
C GLY A 24 5.08 3.96 -0.24
N ASN A 25 5.52 4.49 0.91
CA ASN A 25 6.87 5.02 0.99
C ASN A 25 7.90 3.88 1.00
N TYR A 26 9.13 4.21 0.60
CA TYR A 26 10.22 3.26 0.43
C TYR A 26 10.43 2.36 1.65
N TRP A 27 10.50 2.95 2.83
CA TRP A 27 10.82 2.20 4.05
C TRP A 27 9.71 1.25 4.46
N ASP A 28 8.47 1.71 4.38
CA ASP A 28 7.31 0.89 4.76
C ASP A 28 7.15 -0.30 3.84
N VAL A 29 7.20 -0.08 2.53
CA VAL A 29 6.88 -1.15 1.58
C VAL A 29 7.96 -2.21 1.51
N TYR A 30 9.23 -1.84 1.59
CA TYR A 30 10.31 -2.84 1.58
C TYR A 30 10.42 -3.57 2.92
N ARG A 31 10.14 -2.89 4.04
CA ARG A 31 10.08 -3.56 5.34
C ARG A 31 8.96 -4.60 5.36
N LEU A 32 7.80 -4.25 4.84
CA LEU A 32 6.67 -5.16 4.76
C LEU A 32 6.97 -6.35 3.83
N ALA A 33 7.56 -6.09 2.67
CA ALA A 33 7.98 -7.15 1.77
C ALA A 33 8.96 -8.10 2.44
N PHE A 34 9.95 -7.58 3.15
CA PHE A 34 10.92 -8.38 3.89
C PHE A 34 10.25 -9.23 4.99
N ARG A 35 9.39 -8.62 5.81
CA ARG A 35 8.69 -9.31 6.89
C ARG A 35 7.76 -10.41 6.37
N SER A 36 7.20 -10.23 5.19
CA SER A 36 6.33 -11.22 4.56
C SER A 36 7.10 -12.34 3.87
N GLN A 37 8.43 -12.31 3.92
CA GLN A 37 9.31 -13.26 3.24
C GLN A 37 9.06 -13.32 1.72
N GLY A 38 8.78 -12.17 1.13
CA GLY A 38 8.57 -12.04 -0.30
C GLY A 38 7.15 -12.36 -0.78
N ARG A 39 6.23 -12.71 0.11
CA ARG A 39 4.83 -12.93 -0.26
C ARG A 39 4.19 -11.65 -0.80
N LEU A 40 4.51 -10.51 -0.17
CA LEU A 40 4.03 -9.21 -0.62
C LEU A 40 5.13 -8.52 -1.43
N VAL A 41 4.74 -7.89 -2.51
CA VAL A 41 5.65 -7.04 -3.29
C VAL A 41 5.50 -5.61 -2.80
N GLY A 42 6.61 -5.01 -2.36
CA GLY A 42 6.64 -3.60 -1.97
C GLY A 42 6.87 -2.72 -3.19
N ILE A 43 6.02 -1.74 -3.40
CA ILE A 43 6.11 -0.81 -4.53
C ILE A 43 6.27 0.60 -3.97
N PRO A 44 7.48 1.18 -4.01
CA PRO A 44 7.68 2.53 -3.51
C PRO A 44 7.07 3.58 -4.43
N TYR A 45 6.71 4.73 -3.87
CA TYR A 45 6.31 5.90 -4.65
C TYR A 45 7.39 6.24 -5.70
N PRO A 46 7.00 6.81 -6.87
CA PRO A 46 7.95 7.04 -7.96
C PRO A 46 9.15 7.91 -7.62
N ALA A 47 9.06 8.72 -6.56
CA ALA A 47 10.16 9.56 -6.11
C ALA A 47 11.34 8.76 -5.53
N TYR A 48 11.15 7.49 -5.22
CA TYR A 48 12.17 6.65 -4.60
C TYR A 48 12.72 5.63 -5.58
N PRO A 49 13.99 5.21 -5.41
CA PRO A 49 14.56 4.16 -6.24
C PRO A 49 13.86 2.82 -6.02
N LYS A 50 13.77 2.03 -7.07
CA LYS A 50 13.13 0.71 -7.03
C LYS A 50 14.20 -0.38 -6.97
N ARG A 51 14.01 -1.34 -6.06
CA ARG A 51 14.92 -2.49 -5.93
C ARG A 51 14.66 -3.56 -6.98
N PHE A 52 13.41 -3.74 -7.37
CA PHE A 52 12.99 -4.80 -8.30
C PHE A 52 12.02 -4.21 -9.33
N PRO A 53 12.51 -3.38 -10.29
CA PRO A 53 11.64 -2.58 -11.13
C PRO A 53 10.62 -3.37 -11.94
N LEU A 54 11.03 -4.48 -12.54
CA LEU A 54 10.11 -5.28 -13.39
C LEU A 54 9.02 -5.98 -12.57
N ARG A 55 9.43 -6.59 -11.45
CA ARG A 55 8.48 -7.25 -10.55
C ARG A 55 7.50 -6.25 -9.93
N GLU A 56 8.00 -5.08 -9.56
CA GLU A 56 7.18 -4.03 -8.96
C GLU A 56 6.20 -3.45 -9.97
N LEU A 57 6.61 -3.25 -11.21
CA LEU A 57 5.72 -2.79 -12.28
C LEU A 57 4.60 -3.80 -12.56
N GLU A 58 4.95 -5.08 -12.64
CA GLU A 58 3.99 -6.15 -12.84
C GLU A 58 2.97 -6.20 -11.69
N ALA A 59 3.45 -6.14 -10.45
CA ALA A 59 2.59 -6.11 -9.28
C ALA A 59 1.68 -4.89 -9.24
N TYR A 60 2.20 -3.74 -9.65
CA TYR A 60 1.42 -2.50 -9.70
C TYR A 60 0.21 -2.61 -10.64
N LYS A 61 0.35 -3.35 -11.73
CA LYS A 61 -0.70 -3.57 -12.71
C LYS A 61 -1.64 -4.72 -12.38
N SER A 62 -1.33 -5.49 -11.35
CA SER A 62 -2.06 -6.71 -11.01
C SER A 62 -3.07 -6.47 -9.88
N PRO A 63 -4.14 -7.28 -9.80
CA PRO A 63 -5.08 -7.19 -8.68
C PRO A 63 -4.41 -7.43 -7.33
N GLY A 64 -5.07 -6.98 -6.26
CA GLY A 64 -4.55 -7.16 -4.91
C GLY A 64 -3.57 -6.09 -4.48
N ARG A 65 -3.60 -4.94 -5.14
CA ARG A 65 -2.77 -3.78 -4.79
C ARG A 65 -3.43 -2.97 -3.67
N PHE A 66 -2.66 -2.71 -2.61
CA PHE A 66 -3.11 -1.92 -1.47
C PHE A 66 -2.22 -0.69 -1.33
N LEU A 67 -2.76 0.37 -0.77
CA LEU A 67 -2.02 1.60 -0.49
C LEU A 67 -1.84 1.74 1.01
N LEU A 68 -0.59 1.90 1.44
CA LEU A 68 -0.27 2.31 2.81
C LEU A 68 0.20 3.76 2.77
N ALA A 69 -0.65 4.68 3.19
CA ALA A 69 -0.38 6.11 3.14
C ALA A 69 -0.19 6.66 4.55
N ARG A 70 0.96 7.28 4.81
CA ARG A 70 1.21 7.97 6.08
C ARG A 70 0.56 9.35 6.05
N LYS A 71 -0.13 9.72 7.12
CA LYS A 71 -0.86 10.99 7.22
C LYS A 71 0.06 12.21 7.20
N THR A 72 1.28 12.05 7.70
CA THR A 72 2.28 13.11 7.74
C THR A 72 3.18 13.17 6.51
N ASP A 73 3.04 12.22 5.60
CA ASP A 73 3.80 12.16 4.36
C ASP A 73 2.97 12.80 3.24
N ARG A 74 3.49 13.86 2.63
CA ARG A 74 2.79 14.54 1.53
C ARG A 74 2.52 13.61 0.34
N PHE A 75 3.41 12.67 0.06
CA PHE A 75 3.18 11.66 -0.98
C PHE A 75 2.05 10.72 -0.56
N GLY A 76 1.96 10.37 0.71
CA GLY A 76 0.86 9.58 1.23
C GLY A 76 -0.49 10.25 1.02
N VAL A 77 -0.57 11.54 1.33
CA VAL A 77 -1.80 12.32 1.12
C VAL A 77 -2.12 12.42 -0.37
N TYR A 78 -1.12 12.68 -1.20
CA TYR A 78 -1.32 12.77 -2.66
C TYR A 78 -1.88 11.47 -3.23
N TYR A 79 -1.25 10.34 -2.94
CA TYR A 79 -1.68 9.05 -3.49
C TYR A 79 -2.97 8.54 -2.86
N ARG A 80 -3.24 8.90 -1.62
CA ARG A 80 -4.55 8.67 -1.02
C ARG A 80 -5.66 9.34 -1.82
N ASN A 81 -5.45 10.60 -2.21
CA ASN A 81 -6.43 11.31 -3.03
C ASN A 81 -6.60 10.70 -4.42
N GLN A 82 -5.50 10.24 -5.03
CA GLN A 82 -5.55 9.51 -6.30
C GLN A 82 -6.32 8.20 -6.17
N ALA A 83 -6.05 7.45 -5.11
CA ALA A 83 -6.72 6.17 -4.86
C ALA A 83 -8.22 6.36 -4.66
N LEU A 84 -8.62 7.36 -3.87
CA LEU A 84 -10.03 7.67 -3.65
C LEU A 84 -10.74 8.02 -4.96
N ALA A 85 -10.07 8.77 -5.86
CA ALA A 85 -10.64 9.11 -7.16
C ALA A 85 -10.85 7.88 -8.05
N GLN A 86 -10.13 6.80 -7.78
CA GLN A 86 -10.23 5.53 -8.51
C GLN A 86 -11.13 4.51 -7.80
N GLY A 87 -11.82 4.91 -6.75
CA GLY A 87 -12.74 4.03 -6.04
C GLY A 87 -12.10 3.15 -4.99
N ALA A 88 -10.95 3.56 -4.44
CA ALA A 88 -10.32 2.84 -3.35
C ALA A 88 -11.21 2.80 -2.11
N ARG A 89 -11.10 1.71 -1.35
CA ARG A 89 -11.86 1.51 -0.11
C ARG A 89 -10.93 1.54 1.08
N LEU A 90 -11.30 2.29 2.11
CA LEU A 90 -10.57 2.34 3.35
C LEU A 90 -10.74 1.01 4.10
N LEU A 91 -9.64 0.34 4.41
CA LEU A 91 -9.62 -0.88 5.19
C LEU A 91 -9.27 -0.65 6.64
N LEU A 92 -8.33 0.24 6.88
CA LEU A 92 -7.81 0.50 8.22
C LEU A 92 -7.35 1.94 8.30
N GLU A 93 -7.65 2.59 9.40
CA GLU A 93 -7.09 3.89 9.73
C GLU A 93 -6.49 3.82 11.11
N THR A 94 -5.25 4.32 11.23
CA THR A 94 -4.58 4.52 12.52
C THR A 94 -4.34 6.02 12.71
N ASP A 95 -3.74 6.39 13.85
CA ASP A 95 -3.44 7.80 14.11
C ASP A 95 -2.51 8.42 13.06
N ASP A 96 -1.65 7.60 12.44
CA ASP A 96 -0.61 8.08 11.53
C ASP A 96 -0.69 7.51 10.11
N ALA A 97 -1.65 6.63 9.80
CA ALA A 97 -1.72 5.98 8.50
C ALA A 97 -3.13 5.62 8.07
N TRP A 98 -3.30 5.51 6.74
CA TRP A 98 -4.47 4.91 6.11
C TRP A 98 -4.04 3.71 5.28
N VAL A 99 -4.88 2.67 5.26
CA VAL A 99 -4.71 1.52 4.36
C VAL A 99 -5.95 1.42 3.48
N TYR A 100 -5.71 1.43 2.17
CA TYR A 100 -6.77 1.32 1.17
C TYR A 100 -6.59 0.09 0.29
N ASP A 101 -7.69 -0.59 -0.01
CA ASP A 101 -7.76 -1.48 -1.16
C ASP A 101 -7.82 -0.58 -2.40
N TRP A 102 -6.77 -0.59 -3.22
CA TRP A 102 -6.64 0.31 -4.36
C TRP A 102 -6.74 -0.47 -5.66
N PRO A 103 -7.90 -0.43 -6.34
CA PRO A 103 -8.09 -1.19 -7.56
C PRO A 103 -7.14 -0.75 -8.66
N THR A 104 -6.74 -1.70 -9.52
CA THR A 104 -5.86 -1.42 -10.66
C THR A 104 -6.59 -0.71 -11.79
N GLU A 105 -7.93 -0.79 -11.79
CA GLU A 105 -8.79 -0.05 -12.71
C GLU A 105 -9.81 0.72 -11.90
N PRO A 106 -10.23 1.90 -12.36
CA PRO A 106 -11.25 2.68 -11.66
C PRO A 106 -12.53 1.87 -11.47
N ARG A 107 -13.07 1.90 -10.26
CA ARG A 107 -14.37 1.30 -9.99
C ARG A 107 -15.46 2.22 -10.50
N VAL A 108 -16.38 1.64 -11.28
CA VAL A 108 -17.57 2.34 -11.72
C VAL A 108 -18.65 2.08 -10.68
N GLU A 109 -19.23 3.14 -10.12
CA GLU A 109 -20.33 2.99 -9.19
C GLU A 109 -21.53 2.36 -9.93
N ALA A 110 -22.18 1.41 -9.26
CA ALA A 110 -23.42 0.83 -9.76
C ALA A 110 -24.47 1.94 -9.87
N ARG A 111 -25.01 2.12 -11.03
CA ARG A 111 -26.07 3.10 -11.30
C ARG A 111 -27.44 2.44 -11.23
#